data_c785cded6b0f94e5a050270444aa2fae
#
_entry.id   c785cded6b0f94e5a050270444aa2fae
#
_cell.length_a   1.000
_cell.length_b   1.000
_cell.length_c   1.000
_cell.angle_alpha   90.00
_cell.angle_beta   90.00
_cell.angle_gamma   90.00
#
_symmetry.space_group_name_H-M   'P 1'
#
loop_
_entity.id
_entity.type
_entity.pdbx_description
1 polymer ?
#
loop_
_entity_poly.entity_id
_entity_poly.type
_entity_poly.pdbx_seq_one_letter_code
_entity_poly.pdbx_strand_id
1 'polypeptide(L)'
;VTNFNTAQPIAQPASGLTELVLTQGTSQSWQMVLPMIAHLSRQCGQRWLTWVTREPVPAQLLANFNVDTSRLRLVHCKNDEQQLWVSWDALALGNSHTVIASPGKLNKREFEQLERAAQLGQCQGLLIRER
;
A
#
# COMPACT_ATOMS: atom_id res chain seq x y z
N VAL A 1 -4.92 -13.17 -29.46
CA VAL A 1 -4.97 -13.05 -29.10
C VAL A 1 -4.85 -12.84 -28.45
N THR A 2 -5.03 -12.94 -28.74
CA THR A 2 -5.01 -12.79 -28.28
C THR A 2 -5.15 -12.45 -27.63
N ASN A 3 -5.35 -12.51 -27.85
CA ASN A 3 -5.54 -12.16 -27.30
C ASN A 3 -5.59 -11.80 -26.59
N PHE A 4 -5.67 -11.65 -26.67
CA PHE A 4 -5.62 -11.29 -25.97
C PHE A 4 -5.86 -11.10 -25.15
N ASN A 5 -6.11 -11.15 -25.45
CA ASN A 5 -6.30 -11.02 -24.66
C ASN A 5 -6.37 -10.96 -23.80
N THR A 6 -6.57 -11.16 -24.01
CA THR A 6 -6.68 -11.14 -23.30
C THR A 6 -6.42 -11.11 -22.26
N ALA A 7 -6.51 -11.22 -22.31
CA ALA A 7 -6.31 -11.19 -21.45
C ALA A 7 -5.87 -11.25 -20.47
N GLN A 8 -5.74 -11.25 -20.32
CA GLN A 8 -5.34 -11.29 -19.53
C GLN A 8 -4.86 -11.37 -18.57
N PRO A 9 -4.92 -11.51 -18.50
CA PRO A 9 -4.37 -11.64 -17.68
C PRO A 9 -3.83 -11.38 -16.70
N ILE A 10 -4.04 -11.26 -16.75
CA ILE A 10 -3.27 -10.96 -15.86
C ILE A 10 -2.51 -11.54 -14.88
N ALA A 11 -1.85 -12.01 -15.00
CA ALA A 11 -1.09 -12.81 -14.12
C ALA A 11 0.02 -12.10 -13.43
N GLN A 12 0.37 -10.95 -13.87
CA GLN A 12 1.40 -10.16 -13.21
C GLN A 12 0.79 -9.19 -12.23
N PRO A 13 1.34 -9.10 -11.02
CA PRO A 13 0.89 -8.05 -10.10
C PRO A 13 1.17 -6.69 -10.72
N ALA A 14 0.25 -5.79 -10.55
CA ALA A 14 0.47 -4.43 -10.99
C ALA A 14 1.66 -3.85 -10.23
N SER A 15 2.55 -3.16 -10.93
CA SER A 15 3.61 -2.42 -10.29
C SER A 15 3.39 -0.95 -10.57
N GLY A 16 3.77 -0.11 -9.61
CA GLY A 16 3.56 1.32 -9.72
C GLY A 16 2.76 1.84 -8.55
N LEU A 17 2.40 3.10 -8.62
CA LEU A 17 1.67 3.75 -7.54
C LEU A 17 0.24 4.05 -7.95
N THR A 18 -0.65 3.88 -7.00
CA THR A 18 -2.02 4.33 -7.08
C THR A 18 -2.27 5.28 -5.91
N GLU A 19 -2.84 6.42 -6.19
CA GLU A 19 -3.17 7.38 -5.14
C GLU A 19 -4.66 7.31 -4.87
N LEU A 20 -5.01 7.13 -3.61
CA LEU A 20 -6.40 7.11 -3.17
C LEU A 20 -6.65 8.37 -2.34
N VAL A 21 -7.55 9.22 -2.82
CA VAL A 21 -7.85 10.48 -2.15
C VAL A 21 -9.17 10.32 -1.41
N LEU A 22 -9.11 10.47 -0.09
CA LEU A 22 -10.30 10.40 0.75
C LEU A 22 -10.78 11.80 1.07
N THR A 23 -12.08 12.01 1.04
CA THR A 23 -12.66 13.28 1.43
C THR A 23 -12.78 13.31 2.94
N GLN A 24 -12.51 14.46 3.52
CA GLN A 24 -12.63 14.68 4.96
C GLN A 24 -11.62 13.92 5.78
N GLY A 25 -10.80 14.68 6.48
CA GLY A 25 -9.85 14.11 7.40
C GLY A 25 -10.54 13.77 8.71
N THR A 26 -11.11 12.61 8.80
CA THR A 26 -11.68 12.14 10.05
C THR A 26 -10.79 11.04 10.59
N SER A 27 -10.90 10.82 11.91
CA SER A 27 -10.15 9.75 12.55
C SER A 27 -10.60 8.37 12.06
N GLN A 28 -11.70 8.31 11.32
CA GLN A 28 -12.23 7.05 10.83
C GLN A 28 -11.99 6.84 9.35
N SER A 29 -11.27 7.75 8.70
CA SER A 29 -11.08 7.66 7.25
C SER A 29 -10.36 6.38 6.85
N TRP A 30 -9.41 5.92 7.64
CA TRP A 30 -8.68 4.71 7.31
C TRP A 30 -9.53 3.45 7.48
N GLN A 31 -10.62 3.52 8.24
CA GLN A 31 -11.54 2.39 8.33
C GLN A 31 -12.23 2.13 7.00
N MET A 32 -12.33 3.15 6.17
CA MET A 32 -12.94 2.98 4.86
C MET A 32 -12.07 2.17 3.92
N VAL A 33 -10.78 2.10 4.17
CA VAL A 33 -9.87 1.33 3.34
C VAL A 33 -9.62 -0.08 3.87
N LEU A 34 -10.08 -0.38 5.07
CA LEU A 34 -9.85 -1.69 5.67
C LEU A 34 -10.41 -2.85 4.86
N PRO A 35 -11.61 -2.75 4.25
CA PRO A 35 -12.07 -3.85 3.41
C PRO A 35 -11.12 -4.14 2.25
N MET A 36 -10.51 -3.08 1.69
CA MET A 36 -9.54 -3.25 0.62
C MET A 36 -8.26 -3.87 1.16
N ILE A 37 -7.82 -3.45 2.33
CA ILE A 37 -6.64 -4.02 2.98
C ILE A 37 -6.87 -5.50 3.25
N ALA A 38 -8.05 -5.86 3.72
CA ALA A 38 -8.41 -7.25 3.96
C ALA A 38 -8.32 -8.07 2.66
N HIS A 39 -8.83 -7.52 1.58
CA HIS A 39 -8.77 -8.19 0.29
C HIS A 39 -7.32 -8.39 -0.16
N LEU A 40 -6.52 -7.34 -0.07
CA LEU A 40 -5.11 -7.40 -0.47
C LEU A 40 -4.31 -8.34 0.41
N SER A 41 -4.66 -8.44 1.69
CA SER A 41 -3.91 -9.30 2.61
C SER A 41 -4.00 -10.76 2.23
N ARG A 42 -5.04 -11.15 1.50
CA ARG A 42 -5.22 -12.53 1.08
C ARG A 42 -4.59 -12.83 -0.28
N GLN A 43 -3.98 -11.83 -0.91
CA GLN A 43 -3.41 -12.00 -2.25
C GLN A 43 -1.89 -11.94 -2.26
N CYS A 44 -1.26 -11.87 -1.09
CA CYS A 44 0.18 -11.63 -1.00
C CYS A 44 1.05 -12.81 -1.44
N GLY A 45 0.52 -14.04 -1.37
CA GLY A 45 1.34 -15.21 -1.68
C GLY A 45 2.50 -15.33 -0.72
N GLN A 46 3.71 -15.29 -1.26
CA GLN A 46 4.92 -15.39 -0.46
C GLN A 46 5.46 -14.03 -0.03
N ARG A 47 4.82 -12.95 -0.44
CA ARG A 47 5.29 -11.60 -0.17
C ARG A 47 4.46 -10.99 0.95
N TRP A 48 4.87 -9.81 1.37
CA TRP A 48 4.24 -9.12 2.50
C TRP A 48 3.27 -8.06 2.02
N LEU A 49 2.27 -7.79 2.85
CA LEU A 49 1.50 -6.56 2.77
C LEU A 49 2.10 -5.62 3.80
N THR A 50 2.79 -4.59 3.35
CA THR A 50 3.48 -3.66 4.24
C THR A 50 2.62 -2.41 4.37
N TRP A 51 2.26 -2.09 5.61
CA TRP A 51 1.43 -0.92 5.90
C TRP A 51 2.22 0.04 6.76
N VAL A 52 2.57 1.17 6.18
CA VAL A 52 3.33 2.22 6.85
C VAL A 52 2.34 3.23 7.40
N THR A 53 2.37 3.45 8.70
CA THR A 53 1.36 4.28 9.36
C THR A 53 2.01 5.10 10.47
N ARG A 54 1.40 6.24 10.77
CA ARG A 54 1.81 7.08 11.88
C ARG A 54 1.05 6.76 13.16
N GLU A 55 -0.10 6.13 13.04
CA GLU A 55 -0.96 5.85 14.16
C GLU A 55 -1.03 4.35 14.41
N PRO A 56 -1.15 3.94 15.67
CA PRO A 56 -1.31 2.52 15.95
C PRO A 56 -2.62 2.00 15.38
N VAL A 57 -2.57 0.78 14.85
CA VAL A 57 -3.75 0.13 14.30
C VAL A 57 -4.19 -0.95 15.29
N PRO A 58 -5.37 -0.83 15.89
CA PRO A 58 -5.81 -1.83 16.87
C PRO A 58 -5.99 -3.20 16.23
N ALA A 59 -5.45 -4.22 16.90
CA ALA A 59 -5.58 -5.60 16.41
C ALA A 59 -7.05 -6.02 16.29
N GLN A 60 -7.89 -5.53 17.20
CA GLN A 60 -9.30 -5.84 17.15
C GLN A 60 -9.94 -5.39 15.85
N LEU A 61 -9.52 -4.24 15.36
CA LEU A 61 -10.06 -3.69 14.12
C LEU A 61 -9.67 -4.54 12.92
N LEU A 62 -8.43 -5.00 12.90
CA LEU A 62 -7.98 -5.89 11.84
C LEU A 62 -8.78 -7.19 11.84
N ALA A 63 -9.04 -7.73 13.03
CA ALA A 63 -9.82 -8.95 13.15
C ALA A 63 -11.26 -8.72 12.69
N ASN A 64 -11.83 -7.57 13.03
CA ASN A 64 -13.22 -7.27 12.67
C ASN A 64 -13.43 -7.20 11.16
N PHE A 65 -12.40 -6.84 10.41
CA PHE A 65 -12.47 -6.76 8.96
C PHE A 65 -11.87 -7.97 8.26
N ASN A 66 -11.54 -9.00 9.03
CA ASN A 66 -10.99 -10.25 8.48
C ASN A 66 -9.71 -10.05 7.69
N VAL A 67 -8.85 -9.17 8.20
CA VAL A 67 -7.54 -8.95 7.59
C VAL A 67 -6.66 -10.16 7.94
N ASP A 68 -6.03 -10.74 6.92
CA ASP A 68 -5.11 -11.85 7.13
C ASP A 68 -3.77 -11.26 7.59
N THR A 69 -3.48 -11.42 8.88
CA THR A 69 -2.29 -10.81 9.47
C THR A 69 -1.04 -11.67 9.32
N SER A 70 -1.16 -12.86 8.76
CA SER A 70 0.00 -13.75 8.63
C SER A 70 1.09 -13.15 7.73
N ARG A 71 0.72 -12.31 6.80
CA ARG A 71 1.65 -11.64 5.90
C ARG A 71 1.57 -10.13 6.00
N LEU A 72 1.01 -9.63 7.08
CA LEU A 72 0.89 -8.20 7.31
C LEU A 72 2.07 -7.69 8.13
N ARG A 73 2.68 -6.63 7.64
CA ARG A 73 3.80 -5.97 8.30
C ARG A 73 3.39 -4.53 8.55
N LEU A 74 3.28 -4.16 9.82
CA LEU A 74 2.94 -2.79 10.20
C LEU A 74 4.22 -2.06 10.59
N VAL A 75 4.45 -0.91 9.99
CA VAL A 75 5.62 -0.10 10.27
C VAL A 75 5.17 1.26 10.77
N HIS A 76 5.54 1.59 11.98
CA HIS A 76 5.17 2.88 12.58
C HIS A 76 6.23 3.91 12.28
N CYS A 77 5.81 5.07 11.83
CA CYS A 77 6.68 6.19 11.52
C CYS A 77 6.25 7.42 12.31
N LYS A 78 7.20 8.26 12.65
CA LYS A 78 6.93 9.43 13.48
C LYS A 78 6.35 10.59 12.70
N ASN A 79 6.72 10.72 11.43
CA ASN A 79 6.30 11.86 10.62
C ASN A 79 6.24 11.48 9.15
N ASP A 80 5.80 12.41 8.33
CA ASP A 80 5.63 12.17 6.91
C ASP A 80 6.95 11.90 6.19
N GLU A 81 8.02 12.57 6.62
CA GLU A 81 9.33 12.36 6.01
C GLU A 81 9.81 10.94 6.24
N GLN A 82 9.65 10.43 7.44
CA GLN A 82 10.03 9.05 7.73
C GLN A 82 9.16 8.08 6.95
N GLN A 83 7.87 8.37 6.82
CA GLN A 83 6.99 7.53 6.01
C GLN A 83 7.47 7.47 4.56
N LEU A 84 7.90 8.59 4.04
CA LEU A 84 8.39 8.64 2.66
C LEU A 84 9.59 7.72 2.47
N TRP A 85 10.56 7.81 3.37
CA TRP A 85 11.76 6.99 3.30
C TRP A 85 11.46 5.50 3.47
N VAL A 86 10.65 5.18 4.46
CA VAL A 86 10.31 3.78 4.72
C VAL A 86 9.51 3.19 3.58
N SER A 87 8.61 3.99 3.00
CA SER A 87 7.81 3.54 1.86
C SER A 87 8.71 3.26 0.65
N TRP A 88 9.68 4.16 0.41
CA TRP A 88 10.61 3.96 -0.69
C TRP A 88 11.40 2.66 -0.52
N ASP A 89 11.93 2.44 0.68
CA ASP A 89 12.68 1.22 0.96
C ASP A 89 11.82 -0.02 0.78
N ALA A 90 10.60 0.02 1.30
CA ALA A 90 9.72 -1.14 1.22
C ALA A 90 9.33 -1.46 -0.21
N LEU A 91 9.10 -0.42 -1.01
CA LEU A 91 8.77 -0.62 -2.42
C LEU A 91 9.95 -1.22 -3.19
N ALA A 92 11.13 -0.65 -2.98
CA ALA A 92 12.31 -1.04 -3.75
C ALA A 92 12.83 -2.42 -3.37
N LEU A 93 12.59 -2.84 -2.12
CA LEU A 93 13.15 -4.09 -1.62
C LEU A 93 12.62 -5.33 -2.33
N GLY A 94 11.40 -5.28 -2.82
CA GLY A 94 10.86 -6.35 -3.65
C GLY A 94 10.23 -7.50 -2.91
N ASN A 95 10.14 -7.44 -1.58
CA ASN A 95 9.52 -8.51 -0.81
C ASN A 95 8.11 -8.17 -0.35
N SER A 96 7.53 -7.08 -0.83
CA SER A 96 6.16 -6.71 -0.56
C SER A 96 5.33 -6.86 -1.82
N HIS A 97 4.13 -7.41 -1.65
CA HIS A 97 3.14 -7.43 -2.71
C HIS A 97 2.58 -6.02 -2.91
N THR A 98 2.28 -5.37 -1.80
CA THR A 98 1.71 -4.04 -1.78
C THR A 98 2.28 -3.29 -0.58
N VAL A 99 2.59 -2.01 -0.78
CA VAL A 99 2.96 -1.10 0.30
C VAL A 99 1.87 -0.04 0.40
N ILE A 100 1.28 0.09 1.57
CA ILE A 100 0.24 1.08 1.84
C ILE A 100 0.85 2.14 2.74
N ALA A 101 0.70 3.40 2.37
CA ALA A 101 1.29 4.50 3.14
C ALA A 101 0.46 5.76 3.00
N SER A 102 0.64 6.66 3.96
CA SER A 102 -0.02 7.96 3.97
C SER A 102 1.04 9.04 4.24
N PRO A 103 1.98 9.24 3.33
CA PRO A 103 3.10 10.15 3.60
C PRO A 103 2.74 11.63 3.50
N GLY A 104 1.49 11.96 3.30
CA GLY A 104 1.07 13.33 3.12
C GLY A 104 1.18 13.76 1.67
N LYS A 105 1.23 15.06 1.47
CA LYS A 105 1.28 15.60 0.13
C LYS A 105 2.68 15.46 -0.44
N LEU A 106 2.77 14.85 -1.62
CA LEU A 106 4.05 14.64 -2.30
C LEU A 106 4.18 15.61 -3.46
N ASN A 107 5.41 16.08 -3.68
CA ASN A 107 5.68 16.81 -4.90
C ASN A 107 5.90 15.81 -6.05
N LYS A 108 5.99 16.35 -7.25
CA LYS A 108 6.10 15.50 -8.44
C LYS A 108 7.34 14.62 -8.39
N ARG A 109 8.45 15.16 -7.92
CA ARG A 109 9.70 14.42 -7.87
C ARG A 109 9.62 13.26 -6.88
N GLU A 110 9.03 13.50 -5.72
CA GLU A 110 8.86 12.46 -4.72
C GLU A 110 7.96 11.35 -5.23
N PHE A 111 6.88 11.72 -5.90
CA PHE A 111 5.97 10.73 -6.46
C PHE A 111 6.68 9.88 -7.50
N GLU A 112 7.46 10.51 -8.38
CA GLU A 112 8.18 9.77 -9.41
C GLU A 112 9.23 8.83 -8.82
N GLN A 113 9.88 9.25 -7.74
CA GLN A 113 10.85 8.38 -7.07
C GLN A 113 10.20 7.16 -6.45
N LEU A 114 9.03 7.34 -5.84
CA LEU A 114 8.29 6.21 -5.27
C LEU A 114 7.80 5.29 -6.38
N GLU A 115 7.34 5.85 -7.48
CA GLU A 115 6.86 5.04 -8.58
C GLU A 115 7.99 4.20 -9.18
N ARG A 116 9.17 4.80 -9.31
CA ARG A 116 10.33 4.07 -9.79
C ARG A 116 10.72 2.95 -8.83
N ALA A 117 10.64 3.22 -7.52
CA ALA A 117 10.93 2.20 -6.52
C ALA A 117 9.94 1.04 -6.62
N ALA A 118 8.67 1.35 -6.84
CA ALA A 118 7.65 0.32 -6.98
C ALA A 118 7.92 -0.56 -8.20
N GLN A 119 8.34 0.04 -9.29
CA GLN A 119 8.67 -0.71 -10.50
C GLN A 119 9.91 -1.57 -10.27
N LEU A 120 10.90 -1.01 -9.61
CA LEU A 120 12.14 -1.74 -9.32
C LEU A 120 11.86 -2.97 -8.45
N GLY A 121 11.00 -2.84 -7.46
CA GLY A 121 10.66 -3.95 -6.58
C GLY A 121 9.51 -4.81 -7.07
N GLN A 122 8.95 -4.48 -8.23
CA GLN A 122 7.78 -5.16 -8.78
C GLN A 122 6.67 -5.22 -7.73
N CYS A 123 6.38 -4.08 -7.16
CA CYS A 123 5.49 -3.93 -6.02
C CYS A 123 4.43 -2.89 -6.35
N GLN A 124 3.25 -3.07 -5.79
CA GLN A 124 2.18 -2.09 -5.90
C GLN A 124 2.24 -1.16 -4.70
N GLY A 125 2.21 0.14 -4.95
CA GLY A 125 2.15 1.13 -3.89
C GLY A 125 0.79 1.77 -3.87
N LEU A 126 0.19 1.85 -2.69
CA LEU A 126 -1.09 2.49 -2.50
C LEU A 126 -0.91 3.64 -1.53
N LEU A 127 -1.00 4.86 -2.05
CA LEU A 127 -0.83 6.06 -1.25
C LEU A 127 -2.20 6.61 -0.90
N ILE A 128 -2.47 6.74 0.38
CA ILE A 128 -3.74 7.25 0.87
C ILE A 128 -3.52 8.68 1.31
N ARG A 129 -4.31 9.58 0.75
CA ARG A 129 -4.23 10.99 1.06
C ARG A 129 -5.61 11.51 1.42
N GLU A 130 -5.67 12.32 2.44
CA GLU A 130 -6.91 12.99 2.83
C GLU A 130 -6.93 14.40 2.27
N ARG A 131 -8.09 14.77 1.86
CA ARG A 131 -8.30 16.09 1.31
C ARG A 131 -8.46 17.14 2.37
#